data_90822d999693a0a35fde6ad1bcb1d4d8
#
_entry.id   90822d999693a0a35fde6ad1bcb1d4d8
#
_cell.length_a   1.000
_cell.length_b   1.000
_cell.length_c   1.000
_cell.angle_alpha   90.00
_cell.angle_beta   90.00
_cell.angle_gamma   90.00
#
_symmetry.space_group_name_H-M   'P 1'
#
loop_
_entity.id
_entity.type
_entity.pdbx_description
1 polymer ?
#
loop_
_entity_poly.entity_id
_entity_poly.type
_entity_poly.pdbx_seq_one_letter_code
_entity_poly.pdbx_strand_id
1 'polypeptide(L)'
;MAGGLSEPALLELVPPPGRLTLDLACGTGELARELRARGHEVLAVERSRELVREARKADRRMEVLRADVARMPMGSSIADLAVSAGFDGLVDALGEIGRVLMPGGRLCAALPQPVALEELSRGLEGAGFVIEALRETPEHLVLRARRDA
;
A
#
# COMPACT_ATOMS: atom_id res chain seq x y z
N MET A 1 14.79 6.27 -6.64
CA MET A 1 14.86 5.01 -5.91
C MET A 1 13.49 4.64 -5.35
N ALA A 2 13.06 3.45 -5.63
CA ALA A 2 11.80 2.97 -5.06
C ALA A 2 12.02 2.62 -3.60
N GLY A 3 12.14 3.56 -2.76
CA GLY A 3 12.40 3.31 -1.37
C GLY A 3 11.15 3.49 -0.55
N GLY A 4 10.57 2.43 -0.03
CA GLY A 4 9.46 2.53 0.87
C GLY A 4 9.74 3.37 2.08
N LEU A 5 11.00 3.45 2.50
CA LEU A 5 11.41 4.22 3.68
C LEU A 5 11.80 5.65 3.37
N SER A 6 11.73 6.08 2.09
CA SER A 6 12.04 7.45 1.72
C SER A 6 10.98 8.45 2.22
N GLU A 7 9.86 7.96 2.73
CA GLU A 7 8.79 8.82 3.24
C GLU A 7 8.39 8.39 4.65
N PRO A 8 9.07 8.91 5.68
CA PRO A 8 8.76 8.58 7.08
C PRO A 8 7.32 8.94 7.50
N ALA A 9 6.72 9.95 6.87
CA ALA A 9 5.35 10.35 7.17
C ALA A 9 4.34 9.21 6.91
N LEU A 10 4.67 8.31 5.98
CA LEU A 10 3.81 7.15 5.71
C LEU A 10 3.72 6.24 6.94
N LEU A 11 4.86 5.95 7.54
CA LEU A 11 4.90 5.09 8.73
C LEU A 11 4.14 5.68 9.91
N GLU A 12 4.12 7.00 10.03
CA GLU A 12 3.37 7.69 11.10
C GLU A 12 1.86 7.48 10.97
N LEU A 13 1.36 7.24 9.77
CA LEU A 13 -0.07 7.04 9.52
C LEU A 13 -0.49 5.58 9.62
N VAL A 14 0.46 4.65 9.64
CA VAL A 14 0.16 3.22 9.69
C VAL A 14 -0.42 2.84 11.06
N PRO A 15 -1.60 2.22 11.10
CA PRO A 15 -2.19 1.76 12.37
C PRO A 15 -1.41 0.57 12.95
N PRO A 16 -1.69 0.22 14.21
CA PRO A 16 -1.08 -0.98 14.82
C PRO A 16 -1.36 -2.24 14.01
N PRO A 17 -0.53 -3.29 14.16
CA PRO A 17 -0.72 -4.55 13.43
C PRO A 17 -2.10 -5.17 13.66
N GLY A 18 -2.69 -5.65 12.56
CA GLY A 18 -3.92 -6.41 12.57
C GLY A 18 -3.67 -7.83 12.07
N ARG A 19 -4.58 -8.36 11.25
CA ARG A 19 -4.52 -9.73 10.77
C ARG A 19 -3.61 -9.91 9.57
N LEU A 20 -3.68 -9.00 8.58
CA LEU A 20 -2.89 -9.09 7.36
C LEU A 20 -2.67 -7.70 6.78
N THR A 21 -1.42 -7.40 6.47
CA THR A 21 -1.01 -6.19 5.79
C THR A 21 -0.51 -6.54 4.40
N LEU A 22 -0.99 -5.83 3.39
CA LEU A 22 -0.50 -5.94 2.02
C LEU A 22 0.45 -4.78 1.73
N ASP A 23 1.65 -5.08 1.24
CA ASP A 23 2.55 -4.04 0.71
C ASP A 23 2.46 -4.06 -0.81
N LEU A 24 1.79 -3.07 -1.36
CA LEU A 24 1.41 -3.02 -2.77
C LEU A 24 2.48 -2.32 -3.60
N ALA A 25 2.98 -2.99 -4.64
CA ALA A 25 4.11 -2.57 -5.43
C ALA A 25 5.35 -2.39 -4.54
N CYS A 26 5.70 -3.46 -3.86
CA CYS A 26 6.68 -3.44 -2.76
C CYS A 26 8.12 -3.13 -3.21
N GLY A 27 8.42 -3.18 -4.50
CA GLY A 27 9.78 -3.00 -4.98
C GLY A 27 10.72 -4.04 -4.38
N THR A 28 11.82 -3.57 -3.79
CA THR A 28 12.78 -4.46 -3.14
C THR A 28 12.38 -4.87 -1.72
N GLY A 29 11.22 -4.41 -1.25
CA GLY A 29 10.65 -4.89 0.00
C GLY A 29 11.08 -4.14 1.26
N GLU A 30 11.66 -2.95 1.14
CA GLU A 30 12.13 -2.19 2.30
C GLU A 30 11.02 -1.85 3.28
N LEU A 31 9.89 -1.34 2.76
CA LEU A 31 8.74 -1.02 3.61
C LEU A 31 8.15 -2.28 4.24
N ALA A 32 8.04 -3.35 3.47
CA ALA A 32 7.52 -4.62 3.97
C ALA A 32 8.37 -5.14 5.14
N ARG A 33 9.70 -5.07 5.01
CA ARG A 33 10.60 -5.50 6.09
C ARG A 33 10.43 -4.64 7.34
N GLU A 34 10.28 -3.33 7.16
CA GLU A 34 10.07 -2.42 8.28
C GLU A 34 8.76 -2.73 9.00
N LEU A 35 7.68 -2.98 8.25
CA LEU A 35 6.39 -3.32 8.83
C LEU A 35 6.45 -4.66 9.57
N ARG A 36 7.15 -5.64 9.02
CA ARG A 36 7.35 -6.92 9.72
C ARG A 36 8.11 -6.72 11.03
N ALA A 37 9.14 -5.87 11.01
CA ALA A 37 9.90 -5.54 12.23
C ALA A 37 9.01 -4.88 13.29
N ARG A 38 7.92 -4.25 12.87
CA ARG A 38 6.94 -3.61 13.76
C ARG A 38 5.80 -4.54 14.15
N GLY A 39 5.85 -5.80 13.76
CA GLY A 39 4.89 -6.82 14.15
C GLY A 39 3.76 -7.10 13.18
N HIS A 40 3.80 -6.50 11.99
CA HIS A 40 2.78 -6.78 10.96
C HIS A 40 3.03 -8.13 10.27
N GLU A 41 1.95 -8.84 10.00
CA GLU A 41 1.98 -9.96 9.06
C GLU A 41 1.85 -9.37 7.66
N VAL A 42 2.88 -9.49 6.84
CA VAL A 42 2.94 -8.81 5.54
C VAL A 42 2.96 -9.80 4.40
N LEU A 43 2.07 -9.59 3.43
CA LEU A 43 2.17 -10.17 2.10
C LEU A 43 2.51 -9.04 1.14
N ALA A 44 3.66 -9.13 0.51
CA ALA A 44 4.10 -8.13 -0.45
C ALA A 44 3.65 -8.51 -1.85
N VAL A 45 3.23 -7.53 -2.63
CA VAL A 45 2.78 -7.72 -4.02
C VAL A 45 3.67 -6.88 -4.92
N GLU A 46 4.25 -7.51 -5.93
CA GLU A 46 5.14 -6.86 -6.88
C GLU A 46 5.01 -7.50 -8.25
N ARG A 47 4.90 -6.69 -9.29
CA ARG A 47 4.73 -7.16 -10.66
C ARG A 47 6.05 -7.54 -11.32
N SER A 48 7.12 -6.84 -11.01
CA SER A 48 8.42 -7.05 -11.63
C SER A 48 9.09 -8.32 -11.12
N ARG A 49 9.38 -9.24 -12.04
CA ARG A 49 10.11 -10.47 -11.71
C ARG A 49 11.44 -10.18 -11.01
N GLU A 50 12.16 -9.18 -11.50
CA GLU A 50 13.46 -8.81 -10.94
C GLU A 50 13.34 -8.26 -9.54
N LEU A 51 12.37 -7.39 -9.29
CA LEU A 51 12.15 -6.82 -7.96
C LEU A 51 11.66 -7.88 -6.97
N VAL A 52 10.80 -8.79 -7.41
CA VAL A 52 10.40 -9.93 -6.57
C VAL A 52 11.62 -10.75 -6.15
N ARG A 53 12.51 -11.01 -7.09
CA ARG A 53 13.74 -11.75 -6.82
C ARG A 53 14.61 -11.02 -5.80
N GLU A 54 14.78 -9.71 -5.97
CA GLU A 54 15.55 -8.89 -5.04
C GLU A 54 14.94 -8.86 -3.64
N ALA A 55 13.61 -8.72 -3.56
CA ALA A 55 12.91 -8.72 -2.28
C ALA A 55 13.12 -10.06 -1.55
N ARG A 56 13.02 -11.17 -2.26
CA ARG A 56 13.22 -12.51 -1.69
C ARG A 56 14.65 -12.76 -1.24
N LYS A 57 15.62 -12.20 -1.96
CA LYS A 57 17.03 -12.27 -1.55
C LYS A 57 17.30 -11.49 -0.28
N ALA A 58 16.68 -10.31 -0.17
CA ALA A 58 16.89 -9.44 0.99
C ALA A 58 16.32 -10.03 2.27
N ASP A 59 15.22 -10.77 2.18
CA ASP A 59 14.60 -11.44 3.32
C ASP A 59 13.86 -12.69 2.84
N ARG A 60 14.44 -13.85 3.12
CA ARG A 60 13.88 -15.14 2.69
C ARG A 60 12.58 -15.51 3.40
N ARG A 61 12.28 -14.85 4.52
CA ARG A 61 11.04 -15.10 5.26
C ARG A 61 9.88 -14.27 4.73
N MET A 62 10.18 -13.29 3.88
CA MET A 62 9.14 -12.43 3.33
C MET A 62 8.33 -13.17 2.28
N GLU A 63 7.02 -13.12 2.43
CA GLU A 63 6.12 -13.62 1.42
C GLU A 63 5.91 -12.55 0.36
N VAL A 64 6.33 -12.84 -0.85
CA VAL A 64 6.18 -11.93 -1.99
C VAL A 64 5.41 -12.64 -3.08
N LEU A 65 4.31 -12.05 -3.48
CA LEU A 65 3.47 -12.53 -4.57
C LEU A 65 3.75 -11.69 -5.82
N ARG A 66 4.11 -12.35 -6.90
CA ARG A 66 4.26 -11.65 -8.17
C ARG A 66 2.89 -11.47 -8.81
N ALA A 67 2.39 -10.24 -8.80
CA ALA A 67 1.07 -9.92 -9.35
C ALA A 67 0.95 -8.43 -9.64
N ASP A 68 -0.06 -8.10 -10.45
CA ASP A 68 -0.45 -6.72 -10.72
C ASP A 68 -1.40 -6.27 -9.61
N VAL A 69 -1.13 -5.12 -9.00
CA VAL A 69 -1.98 -4.55 -7.95
C VAL A 69 -3.40 -4.26 -8.47
N ALA A 70 -3.55 -3.99 -9.76
CA ALA A 70 -4.86 -3.76 -10.36
C ALA A 70 -5.67 -5.05 -10.55
N ARG A 71 -5.06 -6.20 -10.34
CA ARG A 71 -5.72 -7.50 -10.53
C ARG A 71 -5.03 -8.55 -9.67
N MET A 72 -5.37 -8.55 -8.39
CA MET A 72 -4.71 -9.43 -7.43
C MET A 72 -5.38 -10.80 -7.33
N PRO A 73 -4.58 -11.90 -7.36
CA PRO A 73 -5.14 -13.26 -7.33
C PRO A 73 -5.45 -13.71 -5.91
N MET A 74 -6.24 -12.93 -5.20
CA MET A 74 -6.66 -13.24 -3.84
C MET A 74 -8.12 -12.87 -3.65
N GLY A 75 -8.72 -13.42 -2.60
CA GLY A 75 -10.12 -13.18 -2.30
C GLY A 75 -10.41 -11.76 -1.83
N SER A 76 -11.69 -11.44 -1.77
CA SER A 76 -12.17 -10.17 -1.25
C SER A 76 -12.10 -10.15 0.27
N SER A 77 -11.97 -8.95 0.84
CA SER A 77 -12.05 -8.73 2.29
C SER A 77 -11.12 -9.63 3.11
N ILE A 78 -9.85 -9.67 2.71
CA ILE A 78 -8.85 -10.52 3.39
C ILE A 78 -7.86 -9.74 4.24
N ALA A 79 -7.66 -8.45 3.97
CA ALA A 79 -6.64 -7.65 4.64
C ALA A 79 -7.27 -6.49 5.40
N ASP A 80 -6.66 -6.11 6.50
CA ASP A 80 -7.08 -4.95 7.27
C ASP A 80 -6.22 -3.72 7.00
N LEU A 81 -5.09 -3.90 6.33
CA LEU A 81 -4.21 -2.79 5.95
C LEU A 81 -3.58 -3.05 4.59
N ALA A 82 -3.56 -2.03 3.74
CA ALA A 82 -2.76 -2.00 2.53
C ALA A 82 -1.87 -0.77 2.59
N VAL A 83 -0.60 -0.94 2.25
CA VAL A 83 0.34 0.17 2.18
C VAL A 83 0.91 0.25 0.77
N SER A 84 1.23 1.45 0.34
CA SER A 84 1.85 1.68 -0.96
C SER A 84 2.74 2.90 -0.90
N ALA A 85 4.01 2.73 -1.25
CA ALA A 85 4.98 3.82 -1.22
C ALA A 85 5.43 4.13 -2.65
N GLY A 86 4.86 5.18 -3.24
CA GLY A 86 5.31 5.69 -4.54
C GLY A 86 4.80 4.92 -5.75
N PHE A 87 3.70 4.23 -5.64
CA PHE A 87 3.11 3.50 -6.76
C PHE A 87 2.27 4.44 -7.65
N ASP A 88 2.70 4.66 -8.89
CA ASP A 88 2.03 5.58 -9.82
C ASP A 88 0.64 5.12 -10.22
N GLY A 89 0.39 3.82 -10.25
CA GLY A 89 -0.89 3.24 -10.66
C GLY A 89 -1.96 3.20 -9.57
N LEU A 90 -1.74 3.88 -8.45
CA LEU A 90 -2.62 3.76 -7.28
C LEU A 90 -4.07 4.10 -7.60
N VAL A 91 -4.31 5.22 -8.28
CA VAL A 91 -5.68 5.68 -8.57
C VAL A 91 -6.46 4.64 -9.39
N ASP A 92 -5.81 4.05 -10.38
CA ASP A 92 -6.43 3.04 -11.22
C ASP A 92 -6.67 1.71 -10.50
N ALA A 93 -5.94 1.47 -9.42
CA ALA A 93 -6.03 0.24 -8.64
C ALA A 93 -6.95 0.35 -7.42
N LEU A 94 -7.51 1.52 -7.15
CA LEU A 94 -8.29 1.74 -5.92
C LEU A 94 -9.49 0.81 -5.77
N GLY A 95 -10.17 0.48 -6.85
CA GLY A 95 -11.27 -0.49 -6.81
C GLY A 95 -10.82 -1.86 -6.34
N GLU A 96 -9.71 -2.32 -6.86
CA GLU A 96 -9.14 -3.63 -6.49
C GLU A 96 -8.60 -3.60 -5.06
N ILE A 97 -7.95 -2.52 -4.67
CA ILE A 97 -7.48 -2.36 -3.29
C ILE A 97 -8.67 -2.38 -2.32
N GLY A 98 -9.75 -1.68 -2.65
CA GLY A 98 -10.97 -1.70 -1.85
C GLY A 98 -11.56 -3.11 -1.74
N ARG A 99 -11.50 -3.88 -2.83
CA ARG A 99 -12.03 -5.24 -2.85
C ARG A 99 -11.30 -6.15 -1.85
N VAL A 100 -9.99 -6.08 -1.81
CA VAL A 100 -9.19 -6.98 -0.94
C VAL A 100 -9.17 -6.53 0.51
N LEU A 101 -9.47 -5.28 0.79
CA LEU A 101 -9.57 -4.79 2.17
C LEU A 101 -10.90 -5.19 2.79
N MET A 102 -10.85 -5.55 4.05
CA MET A 102 -12.04 -5.77 4.85
C MET A 102 -12.78 -4.44 5.07
N PRO A 103 -14.11 -4.45 5.30
CA PRO A 103 -14.79 -3.24 5.74
C PRO A 103 -14.10 -2.66 6.98
N GLY A 104 -13.85 -1.36 6.97
CA GLY A 104 -13.07 -0.71 8.03
C GLY A 104 -11.57 -0.82 7.85
N GLY A 105 -11.11 -1.59 6.88
CA GLY A 105 -9.68 -1.68 6.57
C GLY A 105 -9.13 -0.36 6.03
N ARG A 106 -7.82 -0.20 6.13
CA ARG A 106 -7.20 1.07 5.77
C ARG A 106 -6.18 0.94 4.66
N LEU A 107 -6.11 1.99 3.87
CA LEU A 107 -5.06 2.20 2.88
C LEU A 107 -4.18 3.35 3.36
N CYS A 108 -2.88 3.10 3.47
CA CYS A 108 -1.87 4.14 3.72
C CYS A 108 -0.97 4.22 2.50
N ALA A 109 -0.90 5.39 1.88
CA ALA A 109 -0.17 5.54 0.63
C ALA A 109 0.62 6.84 0.59
N ALA A 110 1.78 6.79 -0.06
CA ALA A 110 2.56 7.96 -0.42
C ALA A 110 2.55 8.08 -1.94
N LEU A 111 2.10 9.21 -2.45
CA LEU A 111 2.05 9.48 -3.88
C LEU A 111 3.07 10.57 -4.23
N PRO A 112 3.85 10.38 -5.31
CA PRO A 112 4.79 11.42 -5.72
C PRO A 112 4.08 12.71 -6.13
N GLN A 113 4.63 13.83 -5.71
CA GLN A 113 4.13 15.14 -6.13
C GLN A 113 4.56 15.45 -7.57
N PRO A 114 3.77 16.22 -8.34
CA PRO A 114 2.48 16.81 -7.96
C PRO A 114 1.34 15.78 -8.04
N VAL A 115 0.35 15.92 -7.17
CA VAL A 115 -0.81 15.03 -7.14
C VAL A 115 -2.06 15.78 -7.56
N ALA A 116 -2.83 15.19 -8.48
CA ALA A 116 -4.14 15.70 -8.87
C ALA A 116 -5.18 15.36 -7.79
N LEU A 117 -5.33 16.26 -6.82
CA LEU A 117 -6.16 16.01 -5.63
C LEU A 117 -7.62 15.70 -5.95
N GLU A 118 -8.20 16.38 -6.93
CA GLU A 118 -9.60 16.12 -7.31
C GLU A 118 -9.78 14.72 -7.89
N GLU A 119 -8.86 14.30 -8.73
CA GLU A 119 -8.88 12.96 -9.33
C GLU A 119 -8.68 11.89 -8.27
N LEU A 120 -7.74 12.11 -7.35
CA LEU A 120 -7.49 11.20 -6.24
C LEU A 120 -8.73 11.09 -5.34
N SER A 121 -9.33 12.21 -4.96
CA SER A 121 -10.54 12.24 -4.13
C SER A 121 -11.70 11.51 -4.77
N ARG A 122 -11.92 11.73 -6.06
CA ARG A 122 -12.97 11.02 -6.79
C ARG A 122 -12.72 9.54 -6.88
N GLY A 123 -11.46 9.16 -7.11
CA GLY A 123 -11.08 7.75 -7.15
C GLY A 123 -11.30 7.05 -5.82
N LEU A 124 -10.90 7.69 -4.75
CA LEU A 124 -11.08 7.16 -3.40
C LEU A 124 -12.57 7.03 -3.06
N GLU A 125 -13.32 8.07 -3.26
CA GLU A 125 -14.76 8.08 -3.01
C GLU A 125 -15.47 7.00 -3.83
N GLY A 126 -15.16 6.94 -5.13
CA GLY A 126 -15.74 5.94 -6.03
C GLY A 126 -15.43 4.51 -5.67
N ALA A 127 -14.30 4.29 -4.99
CA ALA A 127 -13.89 2.96 -4.51
C ALA A 127 -14.37 2.67 -3.07
N GLY A 128 -15.14 3.57 -2.47
CA GLY A 128 -15.71 3.37 -1.14
C GLY A 128 -14.79 3.76 0.00
N PHE A 129 -13.80 4.62 -0.24
CA PHE A 129 -12.88 5.08 0.78
C PHE A 129 -13.27 6.43 1.35
N VAL A 130 -13.01 6.61 2.64
CA VAL A 130 -13.12 7.88 3.34
C VAL A 130 -11.72 8.29 3.81
N ILE A 131 -11.29 9.48 3.44
CA ILE A 131 -9.97 9.99 3.83
C ILE A 131 -9.99 10.32 5.32
N GLU A 132 -9.04 9.76 6.06
CA GLU A 132 -8.89 10.00 7.50
C GLU A 132 -7.76 10.97 7.79
N ALA A 133 -6.72 10.99 6.98
CA ALA A 133 -5.55 11.85 7.20
C ALA A 133 -4.86 12.15 5.88
N LEU A 134 -4.38 13.38 5.75
CA LEU A 134 -3.55 13.83 4.64
C LEU A 134 -2.35 14.59 5.19
N ARG A 135 -1.19 14.35 4.61
CA ARG A 135 0.03 15.09 4.91
C ARG A 135 0.75 15.41 3.63
N GLU A 136 1.25 16.61 3.50
CA GLU A 136 2.06 17.00 2.35
C GLU A 136 3.52 17.15 2.75
N THR A 137 4.40 16.58 1.93
CA THR A 137 5.83 16.84 1.96
C THR A 137 6.23 17.38 0.60
N PRO A 138 7.43 17.96 0.44
CA PRO A 138 7.86 18.45 -0.88
C PRO A 138 7.80 17.37 -1.95
N GLU A 139 8.10 16.13 -1.60
CA GLU A 139 8.18 15.01 -2.55
C GLU A 139 6.90 14.19 -2.66
N HIS A 140 6.04 14.20 -1.64
CA HIS A 140 4.90 13.29 -1.58
C HIS A 140 3.65 13.91 -0.99
N LEU A 141 2.52 13.38 -1.39
CA LEU A 141 1.28 13.47 -0.64
C LEU A 141 1.08 12.12 0.05
N VAL A 142 0.92 12.14 1.38
CA VAL A 142 0.75 10.92 2.16
C VAL A 142 -0.65 10.90 2.74
N LEU A 143 -1.33 9.78 2.61
CA LEU A 143 -2.71 9.67 3.08
C LEU A 143 -2.97 8.38 3.84
N ARG A 144 -3.97 8.43 4.70
CA ARG A 144 -4.66 7.26 5.23
C ARG A 144 -6.14 7.39 4.90
N ALA A 145 -6.68 6.34 4.30
CA ALA A 145 -8.09 6.27 3.97
C ALA A 145 -8.66 4.96 4.49
N ARG A 146 -9.93 4.99 4.90
CA ARG A 146 -10.61 3.82 5.43
C ARG A 146 -11.64 3.35 4.42
N ARG A 147 -11.67 2.03 4.17
CA ARG A 147 -12.75 1.45 3.39
C ARG A 147 -14.03 1.50 4.20
N ASP A 148 -15.01 2.19 3.70
CA ASP A 148 -16.32 2.24 4.32
C ASP A 148 -17.06 0.90 4.13
N ALA A 149 -17.99 0.61 4.97
CA ALA A 149 -18.67 -0.70 4.97
C ALA A 149 -19.44 -0.98 3.70
#